data_8bf9cbd451a8ad8edeb5ecb77fbaa91b
#
_entry.id   8bf9cbd451a8ad8edeb5ecb77fbaa91b
#
_cell.length_a   1.000
_cell.length_b   1.000
_cell.length_c   1.000
_cell.angle_alpha   90.00
_cell.angle_beta   90.00
_cell.angle_gamma   90.00
#
_symmetry.space_group_name_H-M   'P 1'
#
loop_
_entity.id
_entity.type
_entity.pdbx_description
1 polymer ?
#
loop_
_entity_poly.entity_id
_entity_poly.type
_entity_poly.pdbx_seq_one_letter_code
_entity_poly.pdbx_strand_id
1 'polypeptide(L)'
;MSLGAAGSASAADTARTAKGAKAAEAPALASAARSVNVSFSNWTGCTLTREEWGLSHGIWTAQPPVRIYDQGTGSWASESNGFATGTEGYARFFSENCADPVLNGRLVRVHWNDPYAGSNSYDSSGTDLKFYVSRSGGSGNNASVQFSAWGR
;
A
#
# COMPACT_ATOMS: atom_id res chain seq x y z
N MET A 1 15.47 -8.39 32.06
CA MET A 1 15.17 -8.41 31.64
C MET A 1 14.81 -7.98 30.82
N SER A 2 14.61 -7.72 30.44
CA SER A 2 14.15 -7.30 29.65
C SER A 2 13.93 -6.91 28.82
N LEU A 3 13.89 -6.92 28.64
CA LEU A 3 13.55 -6.59 27.89
C LEU A 3 13.23 -6.14 27.03
N GLY A 4 13.05 -6.18 26.88
CA GLY A 4 12.51 -5.77 26.13
C GLY A 4 12.42 -5.33 25.24
N ALA A 5 12.44 -5.34 25.30
CA ALA A 5 12.12 -4.82 24.53
C ALA A 5 11.94 -4.40 23.59
N ALA A 6 11.98 -4.55 23.59
CA ALA A 6 11.60 -4.09 22.75
C ALA A 6 11.34 -3.72 21.86
N GLY A 7 11.20 -3.90 21.71
CA GLY A 7 10.54 -3.48 20.98
C GLY A 7 10.60 -3.10 20.03
N SER A 8 10.37 -3.31 19.94
CA SER A 8 9.89 -2.74 19.14
C SER A 8 9.94 -2.44 18.19
N ALA A 9 10.00 -2.78 18.27
CA ALA A 9 9.52 -2.12 17.58
C ALA A 9 9.52 -1.90 16.70
N SER A 10 9.67 -2.26 16.63
CA SER A 10 9.13 -1.57 15.93
C SER A 10 9.19 -1.25 15.18
N ALA A 11 9.46 -1.70 15.40
CA ALA A 11 9.01 -0.91 14.93
C ALA A 11 9.01 -0.49 14.41
N ALA A 12 9.34 -1.01 14.69
CA ALA A 12 8.87 -0.15 14.52
C ALA A 12 9.00 0.12 14.22
N ASP A 13 9.12 -0.49 14.39
CA ASP A 13 8.94 0.29 14.47
C ASP A 13 9.25 0.53 14.04
N THR A 14 9.54 -0.02 14.28
CA THR A 14 9.37 0.72 14.23
C THR A 14 9.50 1.06 13.66
N ALA A 15 9.81 0.80 14.03
CA ALA A 15 9.51 1.57 13.97
C ALA A 15 9.57 1.76 13.80
N ARG A 16 9.42 1.47 14.04
CA ARG A 16 9.16 2.11 14.22
C ARG A 16 9.14 2.32 14.40
N THR A 17 9.34 1.92 14.55
CA THR A 17 9.05 2.56 14.89
C THR A 17 9.23 2.84 15.04
N ALA A 18 9.46 2.58 15.49
CA ALA A 18 9.21 3.18 15.82
C ALA A 18 9.14 3.50 16.04
N LYS A 19 9.19 3.43 16.42
CA LYS A 19 8.84 4.07 16.65
C LYS A 19 9.12 4.41 17.16
N GLY A 20 9.96 4.11 17.43
CA GLY A 20 9.79 4.75 17.99
C GLY A 20 10.67 5.06 18.24
N ALA A 21 11.25 5.03 18.50
CA ALA A 21 11.55 5.64 18.78
C ALA A 21 12.30 6.05 18.93
N LYS A 22 12.93 6.26 19.03
CA LYS A 22 13.21 6.98 19.12
C LYS A 22 13.76 7.69 19.11
N ALA A 23 14.38 7.67 19.31
CA ALA A 23 14.43 8.48 19.24
C ALA A 23 15.07 9.20 19.05
N ALA A 24 15.62 9.14 19.12
CA ALA A 24 15.68 9.91 18.78
C ALA A 24 16.28 10.43 18.16
N GLU A 25 16.25 10.27 17.88
CA GLU A 25 16.14 10.74 17.16
C GLU A 25 16.21 11.44 16.48
N ALA A 26 16.37 11.18 16.42
CA ALA A 26 15.88 11.61 15.74
C ALA A 26 15.63 12.10 15.35
N PRO A 27 15.76 12.13 15.60
CA PRO A 27 14.98 12.57 15.20
C PRO A 27 14.48 12.60 14.71
N ALA A 28 14.44 12.51 15.02
CA ALA A 28 13.74 12.25 14.76
C ALA A 28 13.51 11.67 13.98
N LEU A 29 13.57 10.94 14.51
CA LEU A 29 13.00 10.57 13.35
C LEU A 29 11.78 11.31 13.09
N ALA A 30 11.90 12.32 12.39
CA ALA A 30 10.75 13.04 11.95
C ALA A 30 9.92 12.14 11.07
N SER A 31 8.62 12.28 11.10
CA SER A 31 7.75 11.65 10.15
C SER A 31 8.11 12.11 8.76
N ALA A 32 7.90 11.26 7.78
CA ALA A 32 8.06 11.64 6.39
C ALA A 32 7.08 12.76 6.04
N ALA A 33 7.47 13.65 5.14
CA ALA A 33 6.62 14.75 4.72
C ALA A 33 5.36 14.25 4.02
N ARG A 34 5.45 13.12 3.33
CA ARG A 34 4.33 12.48 2.62
C ARG A 34 4.38 10.99 2.87
N SER A 35 3.21 10.40 3.04
CA SER A 35 3.12 8.94 3.17
C SER A 35 1.75 8.48 2.69
N VAL A 36 1.70 7.25 2.20
CA VAL A 36 0.44 6.61 1.81
C VAL A 36 0.38 5.23 2.43
N ASN A 37 -0.69 4.99 3.19
CA ASN A 37 -1.06 3.66 3.64
C ASN A 37 -2.16 3.17 2.73
N VAL A 38 -1.96 2.03 2.09
CA VAL A 38 -2.92 1.44 1.18
C VAL A 38 -3.55 0.23 1.84
N SER A 39 -4.87 0.16 1.83
CA SER A 39 -5.64 -1.03 2.18
C SER A 39 -6.36 -1.51 0.94
N PHE A 40 -6.42 -2.80 0.76
CA PHE A 40 -7.06 -3.40 -0.41
C PHE A 40 -7.97 -4.54 0.04
N SER A 41 -9.25 -4.46 -0.31
CA SER A 41 -10.23 -5.52 -0.02
C SER A 41 -10.55 -6.27 -1.30
N ASN A 42 -10.38 -7.57 -1.25
CA ASN A 42 -10.55 -8.43 -2.42
C ASN A 42 -11.92 -9.14 -2.37
N TRP A 43 -12.84 -8.70 -3.21
CA TRP A 43 -14.18 -9.29 -3.34
C TRP A 43 -14.36 -9.90 -4.72
N THR A 44 -13.27 -10.29 -5.38
CA THR A 44 -13.33 -10.73 -6.79
C THR A 44 -13.77 -12.17 -6.97
N GLY A 45 -13.74 -12.96 -5.92
CA GLY A 45 -13.91 -14.40 -6.04
C GLY A 45 -12.63 -15.11 -6.47
N CYS A 46 -11.53 -14.41 -6.53
CA CYS A 46 -10.22 -14.92 -6.97
C CYS A 46 -9.17 -14.74 -5.89
N THR A 47 -8.10 -15.51 -5.97
CA THR A 47 -6.87 -15.16 -5.28
C THR A 47 -6.12 -14.17 -6.18
N LEU A 48 -5.68 -13.07 -5.60
CA LEU A 48 -4.88 -12.07 -6.31
C LEU A 48 -3.43 -12.26 -5.90
N THR A 49 -2.59 -12.60 -6.86
CA THR A 49 -1.17 -12.86 -6.64
C THR A 49 -0.37 -11.69 -7.17
N ARG A 50 0.49 -11.13 -6.31
CA ARG A 50 1.32 -9.99 -6.67
C ARG A 50 2.21 -10.36 -7.86
N GLU A 51 2.18 -9.52 -8.88
CA GLU A 51 2.89 -9.80 -10.12
C GLU A 51 3.95 -8.74 -10.39
N GLU A 52 3.59 -7.47 -10.24
CA GLU A 52 4.54 -6.39 -10.45
C GLU A 52 4.19 -5.25 -9.49
N TRP A 53 5.22 -4.63 -8.90
CA TRP A 53 5.01 -3.50 -7.99
C TRP A 53 6.26 -2.66 -7.98
N GLY A 54 6.12 -1.37 -7.72
CA GLY A 54 7.26 -0.47 -7.70
C GLY A 54 6.89 0.91 -7.24
N LEU A 55 7.93 1.69 -6.99
CA LEU A 55 7.78 3.10 -6.63
C LEU A 55 8.47 3.95 -7.68
N SER A 56 7.79 5.02 -8.12
CA SER A 56 8.41 6.08 -8.92
C SER A 56 9.12 7.07 -8.02
N HIS A 57 8.59 7.28 -6.81
CA HIS A 57 9.15 8.18 -5.81
C HIS A 57 8.93 7.60 -4.43
N GLY A 58 9.91 7.77 -3.56
CA GLY A 58 9.80 7.38 -2.16
C GLY A 58 10.44 6.03 -1.86
N ILE A 59 10.13 5.54 -0.67
CA ILE A 59 10.62 4.24 -0.19
C ILE A 59 9.45 3.44 0.37
N TRP A 60 9.59 2.12 0.35
CA TRP A 60 8.62 1.23 0.98
C TRP A 60 8.78 1.28 2.50
N THR A 61 7.67 1.38 3.21
CA THR A 61 7.64 1.08 4.64
C THR A 61 7.01 -0.27 4.90
N ALA A 62 6.17 -0.73 3.97
CA ALA A 62 5.67 -2.10 3.96
C ALA A 62 5.33 -2.44 2.52
N GLN A 63 5.81 -3.55 2.01
CA GLN A 63 5.56 -3.94 0.63
C GLN A 63 4.22 -4.64 0.49
N PRO A 64 3.63 -4.64 -0.73
CA PRO A 64 2.39 -5.36 -0.97
C PRO A 64 2.55 -6.85 -0.65
N PRO A 65 1.50 -7.50 -0.13
CA PRO A 65 1.59 -8.92 0.17
C PRO A 65 1.71 -9.75 -1.11
N VAL A 66 2.26 -10.95 -0.98
CA VAL A 66 2.40 -11.86 -2.12
C VAL A 66 1.03 -12.27 -2.67
N ARG A 67 0.05 -12.46 -1.78
CA ARG A 67 -1.31 -12.86 -2.17
C ARG A 67 -2.33 -12.15 -1.31
N ILE A 68 -3.48 -11.89 -1.93
CA ILE A 68 -4.66 -11.43 -1.23
C ILE A 68 -5.77 -12.39 -1.60
N TYR A 69 -6.20 -13.21 -0.65
CA TYR A 69 -7.22 -14.21 -0.91
C TYR A 69 -8.59 -13.57 -1.05
N ASP A 70 -9.50 -14.27 -1.70
CA ASP A 70 -10.88 -13.79 -1.82
C ASP A 70 -11.46 -13.51 -0.45
N GLN A 71 -12.17 -12.37 -0.32
CA GLN A 71 -12.75 -11.87 0.92
C GLN A 71 -11.69 -11.46 1.95
N GLY A 72 -10.43 -11.42 1.54
CA GLY A 72 -9.33 -10.99 2.38
C GLY A 72 -8.91 -9.56 2.10
N THR A 73 -8.00 -9.10 2.94
CA THR A 73 -7.47 -7.74 2.86
C THR A 73 -5.96 -7.79 2.76
N GLY A 74 -5.38 -6.89 1.98
CA GLY A 74 -3.95 -6.65 1.98
C GLY A 74 -3.68 -5.21 2.34
N SER A 75 -2.48 -4.94 2.84
CA SER A 75 -2.08 -3.57 3.13
C SER A 75 -0.60 -3.39 2.86
N TRP A 76 -0.24 -2.18 2.47
CA TRP A 76 1.15 -1.81 2.22
C TRP A 76 1.27 -0.30 2.36
N ALA A 77 2.51 0.20 2.33
CA ALA A 77 2.73 1.62 2.57
C ALA A 77 4.04 2.09 1.97
N SER A 78 4.05 3.33 1.55
CA SER A 78 5.26 4.01 1.10
C SER A 78 5.30 5.42 1.66
N GLU A 79 6.49 6.00 1.67
CA GLU A 79 6.64 7.36 2.18
C GLU A 79 7.73 8.09 1.40
N SER A 80 7.71 9.41 1.51
CA SER A 80 8.70 10.25 0.85
C SER A 80 10.10 9.97 1.42
N ASN A 81 11.10 10.13 0.56
CA ASN A 81 12.49 9.90 0.93
C ASN A 81 13.32 11.09 0.45
N GLY A 82 13.45 12.08 1.32
CA GLY A 82 14.22 13.27 1.02
C GLY A 82 13.42 14.54 1.19
N PHE A 83 14.13 15.67 1.11
CA PHE A 83 13.54 16.98 1.30
C PHE A 83 12.65 17.33 0.10
N ALA A 84 11.45 17.84 0.39
CA ALA A 84 10.52 18.34 -0.63
C ALA A 84 10.20 17.26 -1.67
N THR A 85 10.01 16.02 -1.23
CA THR A 85 9.67 14.91 -2.13
C THR A 85 8.34 14.29 -1.73
N GLY A 86 7.72 13.58 -2.67
CA GLY A 86 6.50 12.85 -2.44
C GLY A 86 6.72 11.35 -2.49
N THR A 87 5.62 10.61 -2.55
CA THR A 87 5.68 9.17 -2.74
C THR A 87 4.64 8.75 -3.75
N GLU A 88 5.05 7.89 -4.67
CA GLU A 88 4.19 7.42 -5.76
C GLU A 88 4.55 6.00 -6.11
N GLY A 89 3.55 5.15 -6.31
CA GLY A 89 3.81 3.77 -6.67
C GLY A 89 2.59 3.05 -7.21
N TYR A 90 2.79 1.79 -7.53
CA TYR A 90 1.72 0.94 -8.03
C TYR A 90 1.94 -0.49 -7.57
N ALA A 91 0.86 -1.25 -7.56
CA ALA A 91 0.89 -2.68 -7.32
C ALA A 91 -0.05 -3.35 -8.30
N ARG A 92 0.41 -4.41 -8.94
CA ARG A 92 -0.34 -5.15 -9.95
C ARG A 92 -0.41 -6.61 -9.54
N PHE A 93 -1.62 -7.14 -9.59
CA PHE A 93 -1.91 -8.50 -9.16
C PHE A 93 -2.53 -9.27 -10.31
N PHE A 94 -2.33 -10.57 -10.31
CA PHE A 94 -2.86 -11.49 -11.31
C PHE A 94 -3.91 -12.38 -10.64
N SER A 95 -5.06 -12.55 -11.28
CA SER A 95 -6.14 -13.33 -10.70
C SER A 95 -5.96 -14.82 -10.98
N GLU A 96 -6.16 -15.63 -9.94
CA GLU A 96 -6.02 -17.08 -10.01
C GLU A 96 -7.10 -17.74 -9.16
N ASN A 97 -7.39 -18.98 -9.44
CA ASN A 97 -8.31 -19.79 -8.64
C ASN A 97 -9.64 -19.08 -8.44
N CYS A 98 -10.15 -18.49 -9.50
CA CYS A 98 -11.41 -17.75 -9.42
C CYS A 98 -12.60 -18.71 -9.38
N ALA A 99 -13.62 -18.35 -8.58
CA ALA A 99 -14.87 -19.08 -8.58
C ALA A 99 -15.53 -19.04 -9.98
N ASP A 100 -15.42 -17.90 -10.66
CA ASP A 100 -15.81 -17.79 -12.05
C ASP A 100 -14.55 -17.92 -12.92
N PRO A 101 -14.39 -19.01 -13.67
CA PRO A 101 -13.16 -19.24 -14.44
C PRO A 101 -12.87 -18.17 -15.49
N VAL A 102 -13.88 -17.42 -15.93
CA VAL A 102 -13.70 -16.33 -16.89
C VAL A 102 -12.77 -15.26 -16.31
N LEU A 103 -12.73 -15.14 -14.99
CA LEU A 103 -11.92 -14.12 -14.32
C LEU A 103 -10.47 -14.53 -14.12
N ASN A 104 -10.09 -15.78 -14.42
CA ASN A 104 -8.71 -16.24 -14.25
C ASN A 104 -7.76 -15.53 -15.22
N GLY A 105 -6.55 -15.27 -14.78
CA GLY A 105 -5.49 -14.79 -15.64
C GLY A 105 -5.62 -13.34 -16.04
N ARG A 106 -6.21 -12.51 -15.21
CA ARG A 106 -6.46 -11.11 -15.51
C ARG A 106 -5.80 -10.22 -14.49
N LEU A 107 -5.55 -8.98 -14.86
CA LEU A 107 -4.79 -8.04 -14.02
C LEU A 107 -5.71 -7.12 -13.24
N VAL A 108 -5.33 -6.88 -11.98
CA VAL A 108 -5.89 -5.84 -11.13
C VAL A 108 -4.72 -4.95 -10.73
N ARG A 109 -4.83 -3.67 -11.00
CA ARG A 109 -3.74 -2.73 -10.71
C ARG A 109 -4.28 -1.54 -9.93
N VAL A 110 -3.53 -1.10 -8.95
CA VAL A 110 -3.82 0.13 -8.22
C VAL A 110 -2.57 1.00 -8.22
N HIS A 111 -2.79 2.30 -8.23
CA HIS A 111 -1.75 3.31 -8.30
C HIS A 111 -2.07 4.40 -7.29
N TRP A 112 -1.05 4.90 -6.62
CA TRP A 112 -1.20 5.97 -5.64
C TRP A 112 -0.14 7.01 -5.87
N ASN A 113 -0.49 8.27 -5.55
CA ASN A 113 0.43 9.38 -5.69
C ASN A 113 0.09 10.45 -4.65
N ASP A 114 1.03 10.68 -3.75
CA ASP A 114 0.96 11.76 -2.77
C ASP A 114 2.16 12.66 -3.03
N PRO A 115 2.02 13.64 -3.94
CA PRO A 115 3.15 14.49 -4.33
C PRO A 115 3.46 15.51 -3.25
N TYR A 116 4.69 16.02 -3.26
CA TYR A 116 5.06 17.07 -2.32
C TYR A 116 4.19 18.31 -2.53
N ALA A 117 3.94 18.66 -3.77
CA ALA A 117 3.09 19.79 -4.13
C ALA A 117 1.99 19.31 -5.07
N GLY A 118 0.78 19.82 -4.86
CA GLY A 118 -0.37 19.43 -5.65
C GLY A 118 -1.23 18.39 -4.93
N SER A 119 -2.30 17.99 -5.58
CA SER A 119 -3.28 17.08 -4.99
C SER A 119 -2.85 15.64 -5.12
N ASN A 120 -3.27 14.83 -4.15
CA ASN A 120 -3.10 13.38 -4.24
C ASN A 120 -3.95 12.84 -5.38
N SER A 121 -3.52 11.75 -5.96
CA SER A 121 -4.29 11.07 -7.01
C SER A 121 -4.14 9.57 -6.87
N TYR A 122 -5.20 8.87 -7.25
CA TYR A 122 -5.28 7.42 -7.15
C TYR A 122 -6.05 6.91 -8.35
N ASP A 123 -5.66 5.76 -8.87
CA ASP A 123 -6.40 5.16 -9.98
C ASP A 123 -6.16 3.65 -10.02
N SER A 124 -6.92 3.00 -10.86
CA SER A 124 -6.79 1.57 -11.11
C SER A 124 -6.56 1.28 -12.59
N SER A 125 -5.97 2.23 -13.30
CA SER A 125 -5.67 2.05 -14.73
C SER A 125 -4.81 0.82 -14.94
N GLY A 126 -5.12 0.07 -16.00
CA GLY A 126 -4.46 -1.20 -16.28
C GLY A 126 -5.18 -2.39 -15.67
N THR A 127 -6.24 -2.16 -14.91
CA THR A 127 -7.10 -3.23 -14.43
C THR A 127 -7.95 -3.75 -15.59
N ASP A 128 -8.07 -5.07 -15.69
CA ASP A 128 -8.89 -5.71 -16.72
C ASP A 128 -10.36 -5.29 -16.55
N LEU A 129 -11.05 -5.12 -17.68
CA LEU A 129 -12.46 -4.66 -17.68
C LEU A 129 -13.40 -5.63 -16.96
N LYS A 130 -12.97 -6.85 -16.71
CA LYS A 130 -13.75 -7.82 -15.95
C LYS A 130 -13.73 -7.56 -14.45
N PHE A 131 -12.99 -6.56 -14.01
CA PHE A 131 -12.97 -6.16 -12.60
C PHE A 131 -13.43 -4.72 -12.46
N TYR A 132 -14.07 -4.46 -11.34
CA TYR A 132 -14.42 -3.12 -10.92
C TYR A 132 -13.64 -2.78 -9.66
N VAL A 133 -12.97 -1.64 -9.66
CA VAL A 133 -12.18 -1.21 -8.51
C VAL A 133 -12.73 0.14 -8.04
N SER A 134 -13.04 0.23 -6.76
CA SER A 134 -13.45 1.48 -6.13
C SER A 134 -12.37 1.97 -5.19
N ARG A 135 -12.43 3.23 -4.86
CA ARG A 135 -11.47 3.85 -3.96
C ARG A 135 -12.19 4.85 -3.04
N SER A 136 -11.75 4.89 -1.79
CA SER A 136 -12.20 5.88 -0.83
C SER A 136 -11.02 6.36 0.00
N GLY A 137 -11.15 7.55 0.60
CA GLY A 137 -10.10 8.15 1.39
C GLY A 137 -8.95 8.66 0.54
N GLY A 138 -7.81 8.85 1.17
CA GLY A 138 -6.58 9.20 0.46
C GLY A 138 -6.23 10.68 0.46
N SER A 139 -6.88 11.50 1.27
CA SER A 139 -6.54 12.91 1.34
C SER A 139 -5.43 13.19 2.35
N GLY A 140 -4.75 14.30 2.17
CA GLY A 140 -3.78 14.79 3.13
C GLY A 140 -2.36 14.33 2.84
N ASN A 141 -1.43 14.88 3.61
CA ASN A 141 -0.01 14.63 3.43
C ASN A 141 0.40 13.24 3.89
N ASN A 142 -0.30 12.70 4.87
CA ASN A 142 -0.08 11.34 5.36
C ASN A 142 -1.40 10.61 5.14
N ALA A 143 -1.57 10.08 3.96
CA ALA A 143 -2.85 9.63 3.45
C ALA A 143 -3.09 8.15 3.76
N SER A 144 -4.36 7.81 3.94
CA SER A 144 -4.80 6.42 4.00
C SER A 144 -5.85 6.23 2.93
N VAL A 145 -5.61 5.30 2.01
CA VAL A 145 -6.51 5.06 0.90
C VAL A 145 -6.99 3.61 0.96
N GLN A 146 -8.27 3.42 0.65
CA GLN A 146 -8.91 2.10 0.62
C GLN A 146 -9.33 1.80 -0.81
N PHE A 147 -8.79 0.71 -1.36
CA PHE A 147 -9.26 0.16 -2.63
C PHE A 147 -10.09 -1.10 -2.36
N SER A 148 -11.08 -1.33 -3.19
CA SER A 148 -11.87 -2.57 -3.16
C SER A 148 -12.09 -3.03 -4.59
N ALA A 149 -12.00 -4.33 -4.82
CA ALA A 149 -12.15 -4.89 -6.16
C ALA A 149 -13.21 -5.97 -6.16
N TRP A 150 -14.04 -5.96 -7.21
CA TRP A 150 -15.08 -6.96 -7.44
C TRP A 150 -14.96 -7.50 -8.87
N GLY A 151 -15.41 -8.74 -9.06
CA GLY A 151 -15.61 -9.28 -10.42
C GLY A 151 -16.88 -8.70 -11.03
N ARG A 152 -16.86 -8.57 -12.36
CA ARG A 152 -18.03 -8.10 -13.11
C ARG A 152 -18.76 -9.23 -13.78
#